data_7d712e0dedf28457fcc92e55d37b9c7a
#
_entry.id   7d712e0dedf28457fcc92e55d37b9c7a
#
_cell.length_a   1.000
_cell.length_b   1.000
_cell.length_c   1.000
_cell.angle_alpha   90.00
_cell.angle_beta   90.00
_cell.angle_gamma   90.00
#
_symmetry.space_group_name_H-M   'P 1'
#
loop_
_entity.id
_entity.type
_entity.pdbx_description
1 polymer ?
#
loop_
_entity_poly.entity_id
_entity_poly.type
_entity_poly.pdbx_seq_one_letter_code
_entity_poly.pdbx_strand_id
1 'polypeptide(L)'
;GFEYDLNPIEIYQYSEMINNMSNFMTGVTLNYDVTPNQQFQFQILDSRNNSQEDTYGENLEESRLPLVYSVNWNANMFDNAWQTRWSASLMEETHGKYMYYVALGNQFNFSERCNMYVDLMSSFEQVDRKGIMTNIFGGQANFGGHNMYNAMYNSLVAKFNYRIKPKWNVFVKGMLESAGIYKESDNVAEGNYRTSLGYVAGVEYYPMDTNLHFFLTYVGQNNFFTERAKA
;
A
#
# COMPACT_ATOMS: atom_id res chain seq x y z
N GLY A 1 2.47 -5.57 4.20
CA GLY A 1 1.28 -6.17 4.80
C GLY A 1 0.99 -7.57 4.29
N PHE A 2 -0.02 -8.20 4.83
CA PHE A 2 -0.38 -9.57 4.46
C PHE A 2 -1.25 -9.64 3.19
N GLU A 3 -1.93 -8.57 2.85
CA GLU A 3 -2.88 -8.50 1.73
C GLU A 3 -2.28 -7.80 0.49
N TYR A 4 -0.95 -7.61 0.47
CA TYR A 4 -0.27 -6.93 -0.65
C TYR A 4 0.11 -7.86 -1.78
N ASP A 5 0.09 -9.16 -1.58
CA ASP A 5 0.34 -10.11 -2.65
C ASP A 5 -0.87 -10.10 -3.59
N LEU A 6 -0.59 -9.88 -4.87
CA LEU A 6 -1.61 -9.89 -5.91
C LEU A 6 -2.29 -11.26 -5.97
N ASN A 7 -3.44 -11.36 -5.33
CA ASN A 7 -4.31 -12.50 -5.53
C ASN A 7 -5.15 -12.25 -6.79
N PRO A 8 -5.14 -13.13 -7.79
CA PRO A 8 -5.92 -12.95 -9.02
C PRO A 8 -7.41 -12.71 -8.78
N ILE A 9 -7.96 -13.23 -7.67
CA ILE A 9 -9.35 -13.04 -7.26
C ILE A 9 -9.64 -11.59 -6.85
N GLU A 10 -8.61 -10.87 -6.40
CA GLU A 10 -8.73 -9.57 -5.76
C GLU A 10 -8.07 -8.45 -6.58
N ILE A 11 -7.67 -8.73 -7.82
CA ILE A 11 -6.85 -7.84 -8.65
C ILE A 11 -7.48 -6.45 -8.87
N TYR A 12 -8.79 -6.35 -8.86
CA TYR A 12 -9.51 -5.09 -9.06
C TYR A 12 -9.74 -4.28 -7.78
N GLN A 13 -9.23 -4.79 -6.65
CA GLN A 13 -9.47 -4.25 -5.32
C GLN A 13 -8.22 -3.67 -4.69
N TYR A 14 -7.13 -3.65 -5.43
CA TYR A 14 -5.93 -3.02 -4.91
C TYR A 14 -6.08 -1.52 -4.93
N SER A 15 -5.74 -0.96 -3.81
CA SER A 15 -5.59 0.46 -3.66
C SER A 15 -4.56 1.00 -4.65
N GLU A 16 -4.79 2.18 -5.15
CA GLU A 16 -3.80 2.90 -5.95
C GLU A 16 -2.50 3.13 -5.15
N MET A 17 -2.57 3.10 -3.82
CA MET A 17 -1.40 3.13 -2.95
C MET A 17 -0.59 1.83 -2.97
N ILE A 18 -1.26 0.69 -3.10
CA ILE A 18 -0.62 -0.64 -3.11
C ILE A 18 -0.07 -0.95 -4.50
N ASN A 19 -0.71 -0.45 -5.54
CA ASN A 19 -0.48 -0.86 -6.93
C ASN A 19 0.85 -0.37 -7.54
N ASN A 20 1.78 0.06 -6.71
CA ASN A 20 3.12 0.48 -7.14
C ASN A 20 4.15 -0.65 -7.05
N MET A 21 3.75 -1.85 -7.45
CA MET A 21 4.55 -3.08 -7.33
C MET A 21 5.60 -3.28 -8.44
N SER A 22 5.70 -2.36 -9.41
CA SER A 22 6.63 -2.48 -10.54
C SER A 22 8.05 -1.97 -10.26
N ASN A 23 8.32 -1.50 -9.05
CA ASN A 23 9.62 -0.94 -8.72
C ASN A 23 10.58 -2.03 -8.22
N PHE A 24 11.45 -2.48 -9.09
CA PHE A 24 12.58 -3.32 -8.72
C PHE A 24 13.71 -2.43 -8.21
N MET A 25 14.17 -2.70 -6.98
CA MET A 25 15.27 -1.99 -6.35
C MET A 25 16.40 -2.96 -6.07
N THR A 26 17.64 -2.51 -6.21
CA THR A 26 18.82 -3.29 -5.88
C THR A 26 19.40 -2.77 -4.59
N GLY A 27 19.81 -3.65 -3.68
CA GLY A 27 20.38 -3.19 -2.42
C GLY A 27 20.81 -4.31 -1.49
N VAL A 28 20.99 -3.93 -0.23
CA VAL A 28 21.48 -4.81 0.84
C VAL A 28 20.41 -4.91 1.92
N THR A 29 20.16 -6.12 2.37
CA THR A 29 19.27 -6.42 3.49
C THR A 29 20.08 -7.10 4.61
N LEU A 30 19.97 -6.55 5.82
CA LEU A 30 20.48 -7.17 7.04
C LEU A 30 19.28 -7.69 7.85
N ASN A 31 19.27 -8.98 8.13
CA ASN A 31 18.29 -9.62 9.01
C ASN A 31 18.90 -9.85 10.38
N TYR A 32 18.15 -9.53 11.43
CA TYR A 32 18.53 -9.73 12.81
C TYR A 32 17.39 -10.42 13.58
N ASP A 33 17.63 -11.68 13.95
CA ASP A 33 16.68 -12.47 14.73
C ASP A 33 16.86 -12.15 16.21
N VAL A 34 15.91 -11.43 16.81
CA VAL A 34 15.90 -11.10 18.24
C VAL A 34 15.53 -12.33 19.05
N THR A 35 14.57 -13.08 18.55
CA THR A 35 14.11 -14.37 19.09
C THR A 35 13.71 -15.26 17.91
N PRO A 36 13.47 -16.57 18.12
CA PRO A 36 12.94 -17.43 17.06
C PRO A 36 11.63 -16.93 16.41
N ASN A 37 10.90 -16.08 17.13
CA ASN A 37 9.59 -15.58 16.70
C ASN A 37 9.60 -14.08 16.34
N GLN A 38 10.76 -13.40 16.37
CA GLN A 38 10.86 -11.97 16.10
C GLN A 38 12.13 -11.66 15.32
N GLN A 39 11.98 -10.93 14.22
CA GLN A 39 13.05 -10.53 13.34
C GLN A 39 12.93 -9.05 12.97
N PHE A 40 14.04 -8.34 13.01
CA PHE A 40 14.20 -7.05 12.34
C PHE A 40 14.92 -7.24 11.01
N GLN A 41 14.51 -6.46 10.01
CA GLN A 41 15.21 -6.33 8.73
C GLN A 41 15.54 -4.86 8.52
N PHE A 42 16.78 -4.59 8.17
CA PHE A 42 17.25 -3.26 7.77
C PHE A 42 17.66 -3.33 6.31
N GLN A 43 17.15 -2.39 5.50
CA GLN A 43 17.39 -2.38 4.06
C GLN A 43 17.92 -1.03 3.62
N ILE A 44 18.88 -1.06 2.73
CA ILE A 44 19.35 0.10 1.97
C ILE A 44 19.27 -0.30 0.51
N LEU A 45 18.39 0.38 -0.25
CA LEU A 45 18.05 0.05 -1.63
C LEU A 45 18.32 1.26 -2.52
N ASP A 46 18.74 0.99 -3.74
CA ASP A 46 18.94 1.98 -4.79
C ASP A 46 17.69 2.03 -5.69
N SER A 47 17.08 3.20 -5.83
CA SER A 47 15.86 3.39 -6.63
C SER A 47 16.13 3.94 -8.04
N ARG A 48 17.37 3.99 -8.51
CA ARG A 48 17.77 4.52 -9.83
C ARG A 48 17.15 3.84 -11.04
N ASN A 49 16.49 2.71 -10.87
CA ASN A 49 15.79 2.04 -11.96
C ASN A 49 14.51 2.76 -12.42
N ASN A 50 14.10 3.81 -11.72
CA ASN A 50 12.95 4.63 -12.08
C ASN A 50 13.44 5.93 -12.68
N SER A 51 12.96 6.29 -13.88
CA SER A 51 13.17 7.62 -14.41
C SER A 51 12.40 8.64 -13.57
N GLN A 52 13.07 9.69 -13.11
CA GLN A 52 12.43 10.78 -12.39
C GLN A 52 11.40 11.51 -13.27
N GLU A 53 11.75 11.73 -14.53
CA GLU A 53 10.87 12.38 -15.52
C GLU A 53 9.56 11.59 -15.69
N ASP A 54 9.63 10.26 -15.80
CA ASP A 54 8.45 9.40 -15.91
C ASP A 54 7.62 9.39 -14.62
N THR A 55 8.28 9.52 -13.46
CA THR A 55 7.61 9.38 -12.16
C THR A 55 7.06 10.69 -11.64
N TYR A 56 7.83 11.78 -11.73
CA TYR A 56 7.49 13.06 -11.08
C TYR A 56 7.25 14.20 -12.08
N GLY A 57 7.48 13.97 -13.36
CA GLY A 57 7.46 14.99 -14.42
C GLY A 57 8.79 15.72 -14.58
N GLU A 58 8.83 16.65 -15.49
CA GLU A 58 9.98 17.51 -15.80
C GLU A 58 10.25 18.54 -14.69
N ASN A 59 11.36 19.27 -14.82
CA ASN A 59 11.73 20.40 -13.95
C ASN A 59 12.02 20.09 -12.48
N LEU A 60 12.31 18.83 -12.15
CA LEU A 60 12.83 18.44 -10.85
C LEU A 60 14.25 17.91 -11.01
N GLU A 61 15.11 18.19 -10.03
CA GLU A 61 16.47 17.65 -10.00
C GLU A 61 16.45 16.23 -9.43
N GLU A 62 17.14 15.31 -10.10
CA GLU A 62 17.37 13.97 -9.57
C GLU A 62 18.29 13.99 -8.34
N SER A 63 18.02 13.13 -7.39
CA SER A 63 18.96 12.88 -6.30
C SER A 63 20.24 12.21 -6.84
N ARG A 64 21.40 12.68 -6.39
CA ARG A 64 22.70 12.05 -6.74
C ARG A 64 22.81 10.65 -6.14
N LEU A 65 22.10 10.37 -5.08
CA LEU A 65 22.13 9.11 -4.36
C LEU A 65 20.70 8.74 -3.93
N PRO A 66 19.84 8.29 -4.86
CA PRO A 66 18.44 7.98 -4.61
C PRO A 66 18.32 6.67 -3.84
N LEU A 67 18.51 6.76 -2.53
CA LEU A 67 18.44 5.61 -1.64
C LEU A 67 17.10 5.51 -0.92
N VAL A 68 16.66 4.28 -0.72
CA VAL A 68 15.58 3.92 0.18
C VAL A 68 16.16 3.25 1.42
N TYR A 69 15.83 3.79 2.56
CA TYR A 69 16.10 3.18 3.85
C TYR A 69 14.82 2.58 4.39
N SER A 70 14.86 1.30 4.75
CA SER A 70 13.70 0.61 5.27
C SER A 70 14.04 -0.19 6.53
N VAL A 71 13.11 -0.17 7.47
CA VAL A 71 13.15 -1.05 8.63
C VAL A 71 11.85 -1.84 8.68
N ASN A 72 11.97 -3.16 8.87
CA ASN A 72 10.83 -4.05 9.02
C ASN A 72 10.93 -4.80 10.35
N TRP A 73 9.80 -5.01 11.00
CA TRP A 73 9.66 -5.88 12.14
C TRP A 73 8.63 -6.96 11.84
N ASN A 74 9.08 -8.21 11.85
CA ASN A 74 8.26 -9.39 11.67
C ASN A 74 8.19 -10.15 12.99
N ALA A 75 7.00 -10.46 13.46
CA ALA A 75 6.83 -11.22 14.68
C ALA A 75 5.63 -12.17 14.62
N ASN A 76 5.81 -13.32 15.28
CA ASN A 76 4.75 -14.29 15.54
C ASN A 76 4.58 -14.40 17.05
N MET A 77 3.46 -13.95 17.57
CA MET A 77 3.19 -13.84 19.00
C MET A 77 2.01 -14.71 19.40
N PHE A 78 1.99 -15.09 20.68
CA PHE A 78 0.89 -15.87 21.28
C PHE A 78 0.59 -17.15 20.48
N ASP A 79 1.61 -17.99 20.26
CA ASP A 79 1.51 -19.23 19.48
C ASP A 79 0.90 -19.03 18.08
N ASN A 80 1.35 -17.96 17.39
CA ASN A 80 0.84 -17.51 16.08
C ASN A 80 -0.61 -16.99 16.08
N ALA A 81 -1.22 -16.74 17.23
CA ALA A 81 -2.53 -16.09 17.27
C ALA A 81 -2.47 -14.67 16.73
N TRP A 82 -1.33 -13.98 16.85
CA TRP A 82 -1.07 -12.69 16.22
C TRP A 82 0.28 -12.69 15.49
N GLN A 83 0.25 -12.37 14.20
CA GLN A 83 1.43 -12.20 13.38
C GLN A 83 1.50 -10.76 12.86
N THR A 84 2.70 -10.17 12.87
CA THR A 84 2.91 -8.80 12.41
C THR A 84 3.93 -8.76 11.28
N ARG A 85 3.74 -7.79 10.37
CA ARG A 85 4.71 -7.34 9.38
C ARG A 85 4.64 -5.82 9.30
N TRP A 86 5.39 -5.16 10.16
CA TRP A 86 5.42 -3.70 10.22
C TRP A 86 6.65 -3.18 9.52
N SER A 87 6.49 -2.10 8.79
CA SER A 87 7.59 -1.47 8.06
C SER A 87 7.48 0.04 8.09
N ALA A 88 8.64 0.69 8.08
CA ALA A 88 8.78 2.11 7.83
C ALA A 88 9.91 2.34 6.84
N SER A 89 9.73 3.25 5.90
CA SER A 89 10.70 3.57 4.87
C SER A 89 10.81 5.07 4.65
N LEU A 90 12.03 5.49 4.30
CA LEU A 90 12.36 6.85 3.87
C LEU A 90 13.04 6.74 2.51
N MET A 91 12.59 7.53 1.55
CA MET A 91 13.14 7.56 0.19
C MET A 91 13.37 8.99 -0.27
N GLU A 92 14.50 9.22 -0.94
CA GLU A 92 14.79 10.44 -1.70
C GLU A 92 15.05 10.05 -3.15
N GLU A 93 14.13 10.34 -4.05
CA GLU A 93 14.32 10.17 -5.49
C GLU A 93 14.61 11.51 -6.18
N THR A 94 13.93 12.57 -5.75
CA THR A 94 14.14 13.94 -6.18
C THR A 94 15.01 14.67 -5.18
N HIS A 95 15.96 15.50 -5.65
CA HIS A 95 16.88 16.20 -4.78
C HIS A 95 16.17 17.04 -3.71
N GLY A 96 16.46 16.75 -2.45
CA GLY A 96 15.89 17.45 -1.29
C GLY A 96 14.40 17.20 -1.06
N LYS A 97 13.78 16.22 -1.73
CA LYS A 97 12.38 15.83 -1.54
C LYS A 97 12.30 14.39 -1.09
N TYR A 98 11.51 14.15 -0.04
CA TYR A 98 11.44 12.86 0.63
C TYR A 98 10.04 12.28 0.56
N MET A 99 9.97 10.97 0.50
CA MET A 99 8.78 10.18 0.75
C MET A 99 8.95 9.36 2.03
N TYR A 100 7.96 9.41 2.89
CA TYR A 100 7.86 8.61 4.11
C TYR A 100 6.74 7.60 3.93
N TYR A 101 7.02 6.35 4.22
CA TYR A 101 6.06 5.28 4.10
C TYR A 101 6.02 4.42 5.35
N VAL A 102 4.81 4.13 5.84
CA VAL A 102 4.57 3.24 6.98
C VAL A 102 3.53 2.21 6.59
N ALA A 103 3.80 0.94 6.88
CA ALA A 103 2.85 -0.15 6.69
C ALA A 103 2.80 -1.03 7.94
N LEU A 104 1.60 -1.29 8.45
CA LEU A 104 1.35 -2.09 9.64
C LEU A 104 0.46 -3.27 9.25
N GLY A 105 1.08 -4.37 8.83
CA GLY A 105 0.38 -5.61 8.48
C GLY A 105 0.17 -6.48 9.71
N ASN A 106 -1.06 -6.96 9.91
CA ASN A 106 -1.45 -7.81 11.02
C ASN A 106 -2.29 -8.98 10.52
N GLN A 107 -2.02 -10.15 11.05
CA GLN A 107 -2.86 -11.33 10.90
C GLN A 107 -3.25 -11.84 12.28
N PHE A 108 -4.53 -12.02 12.49
CA PHE A 108 -5.11 -12.58 13.70
C PHE A 108 -5.70 -13.96 13.39
N ASN A 109 -5.20 -15.00 14.04
CA ASN A 109 -5.69 -16.37 13.91
C ASN A 109 -6.54 -16.70 15.14
N PHE A 110 -7.86 -16.62 15.01
CA PHE A 110 -8.79 -16.89 16.11
C PHE A 110 -9.00 -18.39 16.32
N SER A 111 -8.85 -19.17 15.26
CA SER A 111 -8.92 -20.62 15.27
C SER A 111 -8.34 -21.20 13.97
N GLU A 112 -8.26 -22.53 13.86
CA GLU A 112 -7.87 -23.22 12.61
C GLU A 112 -8.80 -22.92 11.42
N ARG A 113 -10.01 -22.37 11.71
CA ARG A 113 -11.02 -22.08 10.69
C ARG A 113 -11.26 -20.60 10.46
N CYS A 114 -10.74 -19.75 11.33
CA CYS A 114 -11.10 -18.33 11.34
C CYS A 114 -9.85 -17.47 11.49
N ASN A 115 -9.61 -16.59 10.54
CA ASN A 115 -8.56 -15.58 10.63
C ASN A 115 -9.02 -14.24 10.05
N MET A 116 -8.30 -13.20 10.43
CA MET A 116 -8.50 -11.84 9.94
C MET A 116 -7.16 -11.20 9.62
N TYR A 117 -7.08 -10.53 8.50
CA TYR A 117 -5.97 -9.67 8.12
C TYR A 117 -6.38 -8.21 8.26
N VAL A 118 -5.48 -7.38 8.77
CA VAL A 118 -5.67 -5.92 8.86
C VAL A 118 -4.37 -5.25 8.48
N ASP A 119 -4.37 -4.54 7.37
CA ASP A 119 -3.25 -3.76 6.88
C ASP A 119 -3.58 -2.27 6.93
N LEU A 120 -2.74 -1.50 7.62
CA LEU A 120 -2.78 -0.05 7.67
C LEU A 120 -1.56 0.49 6.94
N MET A 121 -1.75 1.50 6.10
CA MET A 121 -0.67 2.16 5.39
C MET A 121 -0.85 3.65 5.33
N SER A 122 0.28 4.35 5.40
CA SER A 122 0.34 5.79 5.15
C SER A 122 1.58 6.11 4.32
N SER A 123 1.41 7.01 3.34
CA SER A 123 2.48 7.60 2.55
C SER A 123 2.35 9.10 2.62
N PHE A 124 3.48 9.78 2.92
CA PHE A 124 3.61 11.22 2.90
C PHE A 124 4.67 11.56 1.87
N GLU A 125 4.28 12.19 0.79
CA GLU A 125 5.09 12.42 -0.39
C GLU A 125 5.31 13.92 -0.57
N GLN A 126 6.54 14.39 -0.40
CA GLN A 126 6.86 15.80 -0.64
C GLN A 126 6.70 16.19 -2.12
N VAL A 127 6.79 15.21 -3.02
CA VAL A 127 6.32 15.28 -4.40
C VAL A 127 5.40 14.09 -4.64
N ASP A 128 4.24 14.32 -5.23
CA ASP A 128 3.21 13.30 -5.47
C ASP A 128 3.70 12.23 -6.46
N ARG A 129 4.37 11.20 -5.94
CA ARG A 129 4.89 10.10 -6.73
C ARG A 129 3.81 9.32 -7.46
N LYS A 130 2.66 9.17 -6.85
CA LYS A 130 1.54 8.42 -7.42
C LYS A 130 0.79 9.19 -8.50
N GLY A 131 0.94 10.51 -8.53
CA GLY A 131 0.27 11.38 -9.48
C GLY A 131 -1.25 11.48 -9.28
N ILE A 132 -1.81 10.86 -8.24
CA ILE A 132 -3.26 10.82 -8.01
C ILE A 132 -3.78 12.21 -7.67
N MET A 133 -3.13 12.88 -6.70
CA MET A 133 -3.48 14.24 -6.33
C MET A 133 -3.22 15.21 -7.46
N THR A 134 -2.08 15.08 -8.14
CA THR A 134 -1.73 15.85 -9.33
C THR A 134 -2.81 15.76 -10.41
N ASN A 135 -3.31 14.55 -10.68
CA ASN A 135 -4.36 14.32 -11.68
C ASN A 135 -5.73 14.89 -11.27
N ILE A 136 -6.06 14.91 -9.98
CA ILE A 136 -7.29 15.55 -9.48
C ILE A 136 -7.30 17.03 -9.84
N PHE A 137 -6.15 17.71 -9.83
CA PHE A 137 -6.00 19.13 -10.14
C PHE A 137 -5.55 19.39 -11.59
N GLY A 138 -5.77 18.46 -12.51
CA GLY A 138 -5.57 18.66 -13.94
C GLY A 138 -4.17 18.34 -14.46
N GLY A 139 -3.34 17.68 -13.65
CA GLY A 139 -2.05 17.16 -14.07
C GLY A 139 -0.88 18.13 -13.90
N GLN A 140 0.29 17.68 -14.31
CA GLN A 140 1.59 18.34 -14.11
C GLN A 140 1.66 19.76 -14.70
N ALA A 141 0.93 20.02 -15.78
CA ALA A 141 0.94 21.35 -16.42
C ALA A 141 0.50 22.48 -15.46
N ASN A 142 -0.39 22.18 -14.51
CA ASN A 142 -0.85 23.14 -13.52
C ASN A 142 0.19 23.43 -12.42
N PHE A 143 1.23 22.60 -12.32
CA PHE A 143 2.31 22.70 -11.34
C PHE A 143 3.68 22.99 -11.99
N GLY A 144 3.68 23.57 -13.19
CA GLY A 144 4.93 23.96 -13.85
C GLY A 144 5.73 22.80 -14.45
N GLY A 145 5.04 21.68 -14.79
CA GLY A 145 5.65 20.52 -15.44
C GLY A 145 6.11 19.43 -14.48
N HIS A 146 5.80 19.53 -13.19
CA HIS A 146 6.07 18.50 -12.20
C HIS A 146 4.80 18.10 -11.44
N ASN A 147 4.85 17.00 -10.72
CA ASN A 147 3.76 16.60 -9.82
C ASN A 147 3.65 17.58 -8.64
N MET A 148 2.42 17.75 -8.14
CA MET A 148 2.16 18.63 -7.00
C MET A 148 2.93 18.17 -5.75
N TYR A 149 3.11 19.10 -4.80
CA TYR A 149 3.81 18.82 -3.55
C TYR A 149 2.86 18.43 -2.42
N ASN A 150 3.44 17.80 -1.39
CA ASN A 150 2.83 17.50 -0.09
C ASN A 150 1.59 16.59 -0.16
N ALA A 151 1.60 15.60 -1.06
CA ALA A 151 0.56 14.60 -1.13
C ALA A 151 0.59 13.60 0.05
N MET A 152 -0.58 13.17 0.49
CA MET A 152 -0.76 12.17 1.54
C MET A 152 -1.76 11.11 1.10
N TYR A 153 -1.40 9.86 1.34
CA TYR A 153 -2.24 8.70 1.05
C TYR A 153 -2.36 7.80 2.28
N ASN A 154 -3.56 7.38 2.60
CA ASN A 154 -3.80 6.42 3.66
C ASN A 154 -4.68 5.29 3.15
N SER A 155 -4.43 4.08 3.63
CA SER A 155 -5.21 2.89 3.29
C SER A 155 -5.40 2.02 4.52
N LEU A 156 -6.62 1.54 4.70
CA LEU A 156 -6.98 0.48 5.62
C LEU A 156 -7.58 -0.65 4.79
N VAL A 157 -7.00 -1.84 4.89
CA VAL A 157 -7.53 -3.07 4.31
C VAL A 157 -7.82 -4.05 5.42
N ALA A 158 -9.02 -4.61 5.45
CA ALA A 158 -9.37 -5.67 6.39
C ALA A 158 -10.04 -6.82 5.65
N LYS A 159 -9.56 -8.05 5.87
CA LYS A 159 -10.10 -9.27 5.29
C LYS A 159 -10.37 -10.29 6.38
N PHE A 160 -11.57 -10.81 6.40
CA PHE A 160 -12.00 -11.88 7.29
C PHE A 160 -12.25 -13.15 6.48
N ASN A 161 -11.65 -14.26 6.91
CA ASN A 161 -11.80 -15.58 6.30
C ASN A 161 -12.44 -16.56 7.29
N TYR A 162 -13.37 -17.38 6.80
CA TYR A 162 -13.97 -18.44 7.59
C TYR A 162 -14.08 -19.73 6.77
N ARG A 163 -13.40 -20.78 7.22
CA ARG A 163 -13.47 -22.12 6.63
C ARG A 163 -14.67 -22.88 7.17
N ILE A 164 -15.76 -22.91 6.41
CA ILE A 164 -17.01 -23.59 6.78
C ILE A 164 -16.79 -25.10 6.88
N LYS A 165 -16.08 -25.67 5.90
CA LYS A 165 -15.68 -27.08 5.80
C LYS A 165 -14.26 -27.14 5.21
N PRO A 166 -13.55 -28.30 5.29
CA PRO A 166 -12.20 -28.42 4.76
C PRO A 166 -12.02 -27.95 3.30
N LYS A 167 -13.08 -28.07 2.49
CA LYS A 167 -13.07 -27.70 1.06
C LYS A 167 -13.70 -26.35 0.76
N TRP A 168 -14.31 -25.68 1.74
CA TRP A 168 -15.09 -24.46 1.53
C TRP A 168 -14.62 -23.35 2.44
N ASN A 169 -14.25 -22.23 1.84
CA ASN A 169 -13.95 -20.98 2.52
C ASN A 169 -14.93 -19.88 2.09
N VAL A 170 -15.29 -19.02 3.01
CA VAL A 170 -15.97 -17.75 2.72
C VAL A 170 -15.11 -16.63 3.24
N PHE A 171 -15.12 -15.50 2.53
CA PHE A 171 -14.42 -14.33 2.98
C PHE A 171 -15.16 -13.03 2.65
N VAL A 172 -14.86 -12.02 3.43
CA VAL A 172 -15.22 -10.63 3.17
C VAL A 172 -13.98 -9.76 3.32
N LYS A 173 -13.81 -8.79 2.43
CA LYS A 173 -12.72 -7.82 2.45
C LYS A 173 -13.29 -6.43 2.26
N GLY A 174 -12.82 -5.49 3.07
CA GLY A 174 -13.10 -4.07 2.94
C GLY A 174 -11.81 -3.29 2.76
N MET A 175 -11.86 -2.22 1.99
CA MET A 175 -10.78 -1.25 1.83
C MET A 175 -11.32 0.16 1.99
N LEU A 176 -10.64 0.97 2.76
CA LEU A 176 -10.90 2.40 2.89
C LEU A 176 -9.62 3.15 2.60
N GLU A 177 -9.67 4.06 1.64
CA GLU A 177 -8.52 4.86 1.26
C GLU A 177 -8.85 6.34 1.28
N SER A 178 -7.84 7.15 1.54
CA SER A 178 -7.92 8.60 1.39
C SER A 178 -6.70 9.13 0.64
N ALA A 179 -6.93 10.14 -0.19
CA ALA A 179 -5.91 10.94 -0.84
C ALA A 179 -6.12 12.41 -0.50
N GLY A 180 -5.05 13.08 -0.11
CA GLY A 180 -5.12 14.45 0.37
C GLY A 180 -3.78 15.17 0.32
N ILE A 181 -3.79 16.39 0.87
CA ILE A 181 -2.63 17.27 1.04
C ILE A 181 -2.40 17.45 2.54
N TYR A 182 -1.19 17.13 3.01
CA TYR A 182 -0.85 17.24 4.42
C TYR A 182 -0.28 18.61 4.83
N LYS A 183 0.07 19.44 3.86
CA LYS A 183 0.54 20.81 4.04
C LYS A 183 0.22 21.61 2.80
N GLU A 184 -0.40 22.78 2.97
CA GLU A 184 -0.71 23.71 1.88
C GLU A 184 0.49 23.94 0.97
N SER A 185 0.29 23.87 -0.33
CA SER A 185 1.28 24.11 -1.37
C SER A 185 0.59 24.32 -2.72
N ASP A 186 1.24 25.03 -3.63
CA ASP A 186 0.75 25.27 -5.00
C ASP A 186 -0.68 25.84 -5.06
N ASN A 187 -1.06 26.67 -4.07
CA ASN A 187 -2.41 27.19 -3.85
C ASN A 187 -3.48 26.14 -3.56
N VAL A 188 -3.07 24.94 -3.22
CA VAL A 188 -3.98 23.86 -2.79
C VAL A 188 -3.95 23.75 -1.27
N ALA A 189 -5.12 23.87 -0.65
CA ALA A 189 -5.26 23.84 0.81
C ALA A 189 -5.03 22.44 1.38
N GLU A 190 -4.58 22.39 2.63
CA GLU A 190 -4.51 21.14 3.40
C GLU A 190 -5.89 20.49 3.54
N GLY A 191 -5.96 19.16 3.40
CA GLY A 191 -7.18 18.40 3.61
C GLY A 191 -7.28 17.12 2.79
N ASN A 192 -8.37 16.41 3.01
CA ASN A 192 -8.73 15.23 2.22
C ASN A 192 -9.52 15.65 0.96
N TYR A 193 -9.15 15.10 -0.17
CA TYR A 193 -9.75 15.42 -1.47
C TYR A 193 -10.51 14.24 -2.07
N ARG A 194 -10.08 13.02 -1.80
CA ARG A 194 -10.75 11.80 -2.26
C ARG A 194 -10.78 10.74 -1.18
N THR A 195 -11.89 10.05 -1.06
CA THR A 195 -12.04 8.81 -0.29
C THR A 195 -12.53 7.72 -1.23
N SER A 196 -11.92 6.55 -1.15
CA SER A 196 -12.31 5.37 -1.93
C SER A 196 -12.71 4.26 -0.98
N LEU A 197 -13.83 3.59 -1.28
CA LEU A 197 -14.30 2.43 -0.56
C LEU A 197 -14.35 1.25 -1.51
N GLY A 198 -13.58 0.20 -1.21
CA GLY A 198 -13.59 -1.07 -1.92
C GLY A 198 -14.16 -2.18 -1.05
N TYR A 199 -14.84 -3.14 -1.65
CA TYR A 199 -15.35 -4.31 -0.94
C TYR A 199 -15.40 -5.54 -1.83
N VAL A 200 -15.10 -6.68 -1.23
CA VAL A 200 -15.18 -8.01 -1.83
C VAL A 200 -15.88 -8.95 -0.86
N ALA A 201 -16.76 -9.78 -1.38
CA ALA A 201 -17.25 -10.96 -0.66
C ALA A 201 -17.15 -12.18 -1.59
N GLY A 202 -16.70 -13.30 -1.07
CA GLY A 202 -16.47 -14.47 -1.89
C GLY A 202 -16.66 -15.80 -1.19
N VAL A 203 -16.86 -16.81 -2.04
CA VAL A 203 -16.87 -18.22 -1.66
C VAL A 203 -15.83 -18.94 -2.50
N GLU A 204 -15.03 -19.77 -1.86
CA GLU A 204 -13.97 -20.55 -2.49
C GLU A 204 -14.21 -22.04 -2.25
N TYR A 205 -13.96 -22.83 -3.28
CA TYR A 205 -14.04 -24.28 -3.22
C TYR A 205 -12.73 -24.92 -3.67
N TYR A 206 -12.15 -25.74 -2.80
CA TYR A 206 -10.91 -26.47 -3.04
C TYR A 206 -11.24 -27.98 -3.12
N PRO A 207 -11.36 -28.56 -4.34
CA PRO A 207 -11.48 -30.01 -4.49
C PRO A 207 -10.24 -30.67 -3.88
N MET A 208 -10.44 -31.72 -3.04
CA MET A 208 -9.32 -32.47 -2.48
C MET A 208 -8.60 -33.24 -3.60
N ASP A 209 -7.29 -33.42 -3.42
CA ASP A 209 -6.42 -34.16 -4.32
C ASP A 209 -6.25 -33.54 -5.74
N THR A 210 -6.54 -32.26 -5.87
CA THR A 210 -6.33 -31.51 -7.11
C THR A 210 -5.69 -30.14 -6.84
N ASN A 211 -5.05 -29.55 -7.86
CA ASN A 211 -4.57 -28.18 -7.83
C ASN A 211 -5.64 -27.18 -8.34
N LEU A 212 -6.91 -27.63 -8.42
CA LEU A 212 -8.00 -26.79 -8.85
C LEU A 212 -8.52 -25.94 -7.67
N HIS A 213 -8.82 -24.68 -7.99
CA HIS A 213 -9.44 -23.73 -7.07
C HIS A 213 -10.59 -23.03 -7.80
N PHE A 214 -11.80 -23.20 -7.32
CA PHE A 214 -12.99 -22.52 -7.83
C PHE A 214 -13.40 -21.42 -6.88
N PHE A 215 -13.80 -20.29 -7.41
CA PHE A 215 -14.26 -19.17 -6.60
C PHE A 215 -15.39 -18.41 -7.29
N LEU A 216 -16.24 -17.83 -6.47
CA LEU A 216 -17.25 -16.86 -6.88
C LEU A 216 -17.12 -15.65 -5.98
N THR A 217 -16.91 -14.46 -6.56
CA THR A 217 -16.72 -13.23 -5.82
C THR A 217 -17.65 -12.13 -6.32
N TYR A 218 -18.11 -11.33 -5.38
CA TYR A 218 -18.76 -10.05 -5.63
C TYR A 218 -17.81 -8.92 -5.26
N VAL A 219 -17.60 -8.00 -6.18
CA VAL A 219 -16.58 -6.94 -6.09
C VAL A 219 -17.24 -5.59 -6.35
N GLY A 220 -16.91 -4.58 -5.56
CA GLY A 220 -17.35 -3.22 -5.79
C GLY A 220 -16.35 -2.18 -5.29
N GLN A 221 -16.37 -1.02 -5.92
CA GLN A 221 -15.57 0.13 -5.53
C GLN A 221 -16.35 1.41 -5.78
N ASN A 222 -16.22 2.36 -4.85
CA ASN A 222 -16.80 3.70 -4.96
C ASN A 222 -15.75 4.75 -4.62
N ASN A 223 -15.64 5.79 -5.44
CA ASN A 223 -14.77 6.93 -5.21
C ASN A 223 -15.63 8.16 -4.89
N PHE A 224 -15.31 8.83 -3.79
CA PHE A 224 -15.98 10.02 -3.30
C PHE A 224 -15.00 11.18 -3.32
N PHE A 225 -15.30 12.19 -4.12
CA PHE A 225 -14.53 13.44 -4.19
C PHE A 225 -15.20 14.47 -3.28
N THR A 226 -14.39 15.22 -2.54
CA THR A 226 -14.88 16.34 -1.74
C THR A 226 -15.28 17.50 -2.65
N GLU A 227 -16.10 18.45 -2.16
CA GLU A 227 -16.46 19.65 -2.93
C GLU A 227 -15.22 20.46 -3.35
N ARG A 228 -14.16 20.43 -2.55
CA ARG A 228 -12.87 21.07 -2.87
C ARG A 228 -12.13 20.43 -4.06
N ALA A 229 -12.38 19.17 -4.32
CA ALA A 229 -11.79 18.46 -5.47
C ALA A 229 -12.54 18.71 -6.77
N LYS A 230 -13.73 19.34 -6.69
CA LYS A 230 -14.61 19.63 -7.83
C LYS A 230 -14.54 21.09 -8.27
N ALA A 231 -13.96 21.95 -7.44
CA ALA A 231 -13.80 23.37 -7.67
C ALA A 231 -12.54 23.68 -8.47
#